data_524102d9cb105965f2da3ffb15608f8f
#
_entry.id   524102d9cb105965f2da3ffb15608f8f
#
_cell.length_a   1.000
_cell.length_b   1.000
_cell.length_c   1.000
_cell.angle_alpha   90.00
_cell.angle_beta   90.00
_cell.angle_gamma   90.00
#
_symmetry.space_group_name_H-M   'P 1'
#
loop_
_entity.id
_entity.type
_entity.pdbx_description
1 polymer ?
#
loop_
_entity_poly.entity_id
_entity_poly.type
_entity_poly.pdbx_seq_one_letter_code
_entity_poly.pdbx_strand_id
1 'polypeptide(L)'
;MKTTLILSMLAGMISQSCIVSQDAIVPSENYLTQQVNVEAFDGIKTSTAIDVVYTQADRTAVEIYAPDNLMEYVKVESRDGLLNVYFESDETGKSLNIRGNHKTQVRVSAPAVHTLQASSAGDIVLANGLKTDGCVRIESSSSGDIEGADISCEELKIQASSAGDIELERVECSSLHAEASSSGDVSVSGVARSAKFEASSAGDIDADELKAEEVIAKASSAGDVSCHAVASLEASTSSAGNVRYKGNPKDIRIHSKGVQKID
;
A
#
# COMPACT_ATOMS: atom_id res chain seq x y z
N MET A 1 17.71 -19.89 -76.55
CA MET A 1 17.41 -19.07 -75.35
C MET A 1 16.94 -20.01 -74.29
N LYS A 2 17.81 -20.34 -73.31
CA LYS A 2 17.50 -21.18 -72.16
C LYS A 2 17.38 -20.31 -70.91
N THR A 3 16.17 -20.18 -70.36
CA THR A 3 15.89 -19.42 -69.15
C THR A 3 16.10 -20.33 -67.94
N THR A 4 17.10 -20.07 -67.16
CA THR A 4 17.41 -20.82 -65.91
C THR A 4 16.65 -20.18 -64.77
N LEU A 5 15.72 -20.92 -64.13
CA LEU A 5 14.95 -20.54 -62.96
C LEU A 5 15.84 -20.84 -61.72
N ILE A 6 16.25 -19.84 -60.98
CA ILE A 6 16.95 -20.00 -59.70
C ILE A 6 15.87 -19.98 -58.59
N LEU A 7 15.67 -21.17 -57.99
CA LEU A 7 14.79 -21.35 -56.81
C LEU A 7 15.63 -21.13 -55.57
N SER A 8 15.47 -19.96 -54.91
CA SER A 8 16.10 -19.69 -53.64
C SER A 8 15.29 -20.29 -52.50
N MET A 9 15.80 -21.36 -51.88
CA MET A 9 15.29 -21.92 -50.62
C MET A 9 15.67 -20.96 -49.48
N LEU A 10 14.66 -20.28 -48.90
CA LEU A 10 14.76 -19.55 -47.65
C LEU A 10 14.59 -20.56 -46.50
N ALA A 11 15.69 -21.01 -45.92
CA ALA A 11 15.67 -21.83 -44.71
C ALA A 11 15.30 -20.95 -43.53
N GLY A 12 14.03 -21.02 -43.08
CA GLY A 12 13.57 -20.41 -41.86
C GLY A 12 14.17 -21.15 -40.65
N MET A 13 15.13 -20.52 -39.97
CA MET A 13 15.52 -20.96 -38.63
C MET A 13 14.40 -20.67 -37.67
N ILE A 14 13.64 -21.70 -37.32
CA ILE A 14 12.72 -21.67 -36.16
C ILE A 14 13.63 -21.79 -34.93
N SER A 15 13.94 -20.67 -34.30
CA SER A 15 14.51 -20.67 -32.96
C SER A 15 13.45 -21.17 -31.98
N GLN A 16 13.52 -22.46 -31.63
CA GLN A 16 12.79 -22.96 -30.46
C GLN A 16 13.40 -22.32 -29.23
N SER A 17 12.79 -21.23 -28.75
CA SER A 17 13.01 -20.78 -27.38
C SER A 17 12.45 -21.88 -26.47
N CYS A 18 13.30 -22.67 -25.84
CA CYS A 18 12.94 -23.47 -24.69
C CYS A 18 12.42 -22.51 -23.61
N ILE A 19 11.10 -22.35 -23.53
CA ILE A 19 10.48 -21.80 -22.34
C ILE A 19 10.65 -22.91 -21.29
N VAL A 20 11.65 -22.77 -20.44
CA VAL A 20 11.73 -23.56 -19.21
C VAL A 20 10.56 -23.04 -18.37
N SER A 21 9.44 -23.77 -18.41
CA SER A 21 8.36 -23.52 -17.46
C SER A 21 8.87 -23.98 -16.11
N GLN A 22 9.07 -23.01 -15.21
CA GLN A 22 9.31 -23.32 -13.80
C GLN A 22 8.15 -24.16 -13.30
N ASP A 23 8.43 -25.31 -12.68
CA ASP A 23 7.39 -26.16 -12.11
C ASP A 23 6.64 -25.35 -11.04
N ALA A 24 5.30 -25.34 -11.16
CA ALA A 24 4.48 -24.59 -10.22
C ALA A 24 4.46 -25.31 -8.85
N ILE A 25 4.69 -24.55 -7.82
CA ILE A 25 4.53 -25.03 -6.42
C ILE A 25 3.04 -25.00 -6.09
N VAL A 26 2.47 -26.16 -5.76
CA VAL A 26 1.11 -26.25 -5.23
C VAL A 26 1.20 -26.21 -3.71
N PRO A 27 0.59 -25.24 -3.04
CA PRO A 27 0.64 -25.15 -1.58
C PRO A 27 0.04 -26.40 -0.92
N SER A 28 0.69 -26.90 0.11
CA SER A 28 0.22 -28.00 0.93
C SER A 28 -0.95 -27.54 1.82
N GLU A 29 -1.83 -28.48 2.19
CA GLU A 29 -2.87 -28.24 3.20
C GLU A 29 -2.34 -28.28 4.64
N ASN A 30 -1.09 -28.71 4.84
CA ASN A 30 -0.46 -28.76 6.14
C ASN A 30 0.24 -27.41 6.43
N TYR A 31 -0.23 -26.71 7.47
CA TYR A 31 0.31 -25.42 7.87
C TYR A 31 1.22 -25.56 9.10
N LEU A 32 2.31 -24.84 9.06
CA LEU A 32 3.25 -24.72 10.17
C LEU A 32 3.33 -23.29 10.68
N THR A 33 3.76 -23.20 11.94
CA THR A 33 4.10 -21.95 12.58
C THR A 33 5.57 -21.99 12.98
N GLN A 34 6.32 -20.95 12.60
CA GLN A 34 7.74 -20.85 12.91
C GLN A 34 8.07 -19.48 13.50
N GLN A 35 8.73 -19.47 14.66
CA GLN A 35 9.25 -18.24 15.25
C GLN A 35 10.57 -17.83 14.58
N VAL A 36 10.74 -16.53 14.35
CA VAL A 36 11.93 -15.95 13.73
C VAL A 36 12.57 -14.93 14.67
N ASN A 37 13.88 -15.06 14.87
CA ASN A 37 14.65 -14.04 15.55
C ASN A 37 15.09 -12.98 14.53
N VAL A 38 14.77 -11.72 14.79
CA VAL A 38 15.10 -10.58 13.94
C VAL A 38 15.89 -9.53 14.71
N GLU A 39 16.69 -8.75 14.01
CA GLU A 39 17.32 -7.57 14.60
C GLU A 39 16.27 -6.47 14.84
N ALA A 40 16.64 -5.44 15.61
CA ALA A 40 15.74 -4.31 15.90
C ALA A 40 15.31 -3.61 14.61
N PHE A 41 14.04 -3.23 14.55
CA PHE A 41 13.43 -2.48 13.45
C PHE A 41 12.44 -1.45 14.02
N ASP A 42 12.16 -0.42 13.23
CA ASP A 42 11.16 0.60 13.48
C ASP A 42 10.20 0.79 12.30
N GLY A 43 10.28 -0.09 11.31
CA GLY A 43 9.38 -0.14 10.18
C GLY A 43 9.14 -1.56 9.67
N ILE A 44 8.04 -1.76 8.95
CA ILE A 44 7.63 -3.04 8.37
C ILE A 44 7.38 -2.83 6.88
N LYS A 45 7.90 -3.74 6.06
CA LYS A 45 7.66 -3.80 4.63
C LYS A 45 7.25 -5.21 4.22
N THR A 46 6.11 -5.34 3.55
CA THR A 46 5.67 -6.60 2.97
C THR A 46 5.54 -6.53 1.46
N SER A 47 5.74 -7.66 0.81
CA SER A 47 5.56 -7.81 -0.64
C SER A 47 5.32 -9.27 -1.04
N THR A 48 5.00 -9.48 -2.32
CA THR A 48 4.89 -10.82 -2.92
C THR A 48 3.80 -11.70 -2.27
N ALA A 49 2.62 -11.09 -2.01
CA ALA A 49 1.43 -11.78 -1.48
C ALA A 49 1.66 -12.47 -0.12
N ILE A 50 2.43 -11.84 0.77
CA ILE A 50 2.53 -12.23 2.17
C ILE A 50 1.89 -11.14 3.03
N ASP A 51 0.89 -11.52 3.82
CA ASP A 51 0.22 -10.61 4.72
C ASP A 51 1.00 -10.45 6.02
N VAL A 52 0.96 -9.25 6.57
CA VAL A 52 1.50 -8.96 7.90
C VAL A 52 0.39 -8.53 8.83
N VAL A 53 0.29 -9.16 9.98
CA VAL A 53 -0.56 -8.69 11.09
C VAL A 53 0.35 -8.11 12.17
N TYR A 54 0.31 -6.80 12.29
CA TYR A 54 1.09 -6.08 13.31
C TYR A 54 0.23 -5.83 14.56
N THR A 55 0.84 -6.10 15.71
CA THR A 55 0.27 -5.81 17.04
C THR A 55 1.28 -4.97 17.82
N GLN A 56 0.94 -3.75 18.19
CA GLN A 56 1.80 -2.95 19.05
C GLN A 56 1.89 -3.59 20.45
N ALA A 57 3.12 -3.86 20.90
CA ALA A 57 3.40 -4.51 22.17
C ALA A 57 4.80 -4.12 22.71
N ASP A 58 5.03 -4.30 23.99
CA ASP A 58 6.32 -3.94 24.64
C ASP A 58 7.50 -4.83 24.18
N ARG A 59 7.22 -6.00 23.64
CA ARG A 59 8.23 -6.98 23.25
C ARG A 59 8.11 -7.37 21.80
N THR A 60 9.25 -7.48 21.13
CA THR A 60 9.32 -7.96 19.75
C THR A 60 9.18 -9.49 19.71
N ALA A 61 8.24 -9.97 18.89
CA ALA A 61 8.09 -11.36 18.51
C ALA A 61 7.61 -11.44 17.07
N VAL A 62 8.23 -12.32 16.28
CA VAL A 62 7.87 -12.48 14.86
C VAL A 62 7.63 -13.96 14.58
N GLU A 63 6.50 -14.25 13.98
CA GLU A 63 6.03 -15.61 13.72
C GLU A 63 5.52 -15.72 12.27
N ILE A 64 6.01 -16.71 11.54
CA ILE A 64 5.55 -17.06 10.19
C ILE A 64 4.50 -18.17 10.31
N TYR A 65 3.36 -18.00 9.65
CA TYR A 65 2.33 -19.01 9.45
C TYR A 65 2.17 -19.26 7.95
N ALA A 66 2.51 -20.46 7.50
CA ALA A 66 2.50 -20.81 6.08
C ALA A 66 2.29 -22.31 5.84
N PRO A 67 1.89 -22.73 4.61
CA PRO A 67 2.02 -24.12 4.18
C PRO A 67 3.46 -24.63 4.38
N ASP A 68 3.61 -25.88 4.81
CA ASP A 68 4.92 -26.46 5.15
C ASP A 68 5.92 -26.41 3.98
N ASN A 69 5.43 -26.64 2.76
CA ASN A 69 6.24 -26.60 1.54
C ASN A 69 6.50 -25.18 0.97
N LEU A 70 5.91 -24.15 1.58
CA LEU A 70 6.22 -22.75 1.27
C LEU A 70 7.07 -22.08 2.34
N MET A 71 7.18 -22.67 3.53
CA MET A 71 7.87 -22.11 4.68
C MET A 71 9.33 -21.73 4.39
N GLU A 72 10.05 -22.52 3.63
CA GLU A 72 11.47 -22.29 3.31
C GLU A 72 11.70 -21.06 2.41
N TYR A 73 10.67 -20.69 1.64
CA TYR A 73 10.73 -19.54 0.72
C TYR A 73 10.34 -18.22 1.39
N VAL A 74 9.70 -18.26 2.56
CA VAL A 74 9.34 -17.04 3.29
C VAL A 74 10.57 -16.44 3.94
N LYS A 75 10.91 -15.22 3.57
CA LYS A 75 12.02 -14.45 4.17
C LYS A 75 11.47 -13.36 5.07
N VAL A 76 12.04 -13.29 6.25
CA VAL A 76 11.76 -12.24 7.24
C VAL A 76 13.10 -11.78 7.78
N GLU A 77 13.53 -10.61 7.37
CA GLU A 77 14.83 -10.05 7.74
C GLU A 77 14.76 -8.56 8.05
N SER A 78 15.48 -8.13 9.07
CA SER A 78 15.65 -6.71 9.38
C SER A 78 16.84 -6.16 8.60
N ARG A 79 16.61 -5.12 7.81
CA ARG A 79 17.66 -4.40 7.07
C ARG A 79 17.36 -2.89 7.11
N ASP A 80 18.35 -2.09 7.48
CA ASP A 80 18.24 -0.62 7.53
C ASP A 80 17.06 -0.12 8.37
N GLY A 81 16.74 -0.82 9.47
CA GLY A 81 15.60 -0.50 10.34
C GLY A 81 14.24 -0.99 9.85
N LEU A 82 14.15 -1.59 8.66
CA LEU A 82 12.93 -2.17 8.12
C LEU A 82 12.90 -3.70 8.28
N LEU A 83 11.81 -4.22 8.82
CA LEU A 83 11.50 -5.64 8.78
C LEU A 83 10.92 -5.99 7.41
N ASN A 84 11.71 -6.60 6.54
CA ASN A 84 11.30 -6.99 5.20
C ASN A 84 10.69 -8.40 5.21
N VAL A 85 9.47 -8.53 4.68
CA VAL A 85 8.71 -9.78 4.58
C VAL A 85 8.41 -10.05 3.12
N TYR A 86 8.91 -11.17 2.58
CA TYR A 86 8.73 -11.48 1.17
C TYR A 86 8.98 -12.96 0.85
N PHE A 87 8.48 -13.45 -0.28
CA PHE A 87 8.94 -14.71 -0.84
C PHE A 87 10.26 -14.51 -1.57
N GLU A 88 11.26 -15.34 -1.26
CA GLU A 88 12.52 -15.36 -1.98
C GLU A 88 12.30 -15.74 -3.45
N SER A 89 12.98 -15.04 -4.34
CA SER A 89 13.02 -15.43 -5.75
C SER A 89 13.79 -16.74 -5.94
N ASP A 90 13.53 -17.45 -7.02
CA ASP A 90 14.30 -18.63 -7.38
C ASP A 90 15.79 -18.32 -7.65
N GLU A 91 16.61 -19.34 -7.82
CA GLU A 91 18.04 -19.21 -8.13
C GLU A 91 18.34 -18.39 -9.39
N THR A 92 17.34 -18.18 -10.27
CA THR A 92 17.43 -17.35 -11.48
C THR A 92 16.96 -15.91 -11.27
N GLY A 93 16.52 -15.55 -10.06
CA GLY A 93 15.99 -14.23 -9.73
C GLY A 93 14.55 -14.02 -10.20
N LYS A 94 13.81 -15.08 -10.54
CA LYS A 94 12.38 -15.01 -10.89
C LYS A 94 11.51 -15.24 -9.67
N SER A 95 10.36 -14.59 -9.61
CA SER A 95 9.33 -14.84 -8.60
C SER A 95 8.87 -16.29 -8.63
N LEU A 96 8.58 -16.85 -7.46
CA LEU A 96 8.04 -18.21 -7.34
C LEU A 96 6.72 -18.34 -8.11
N ASN A 97 6.56 -19.45 -8.83
CA ASN A 97 5.30 -19.78 -9.49
C ASN A 97 4.43 -20.63 -8.55
N ILE A 98 3.68 -19.95 -7.67
CA ILE A 98 2.77 -20.61 -6.73
C ILE A 98 1.38 -20.71 -7.38
N ARG A 99 0.79 -21.89 -7.42
CA ARG A 99 -0.55 -22.13 -7.98
C ARG A 99 -1.48 -22.70 -6.94
N GLY A 100 -2.59 -22.04 -6.72
CA GLY A 100 -3.61 -22.40 -5.75
C GLY A 100 -3.73 -21.36 -4.64
N ASN A 101 -4.85 -21.41 -3.92
CA ASN A 101 -5.10 -20.52 -2.80
C ASN A 101 -4.28 -20.98 -1.60
N HIS A 102 -3.60 -20.06 -0.97
CA HIS A 102 -2.90 -20.30 0.28
C HIS A 102 -3.00 -19.05 1.16
N LYS A 103 -2.81 -19.23 2.45
CA LYS A 103 -2.64 -18.13 3.38
C LYS A 103 -1.22 -18.17 3.92
N THR A 104 -0.39 -17.21 3.51
CA THR A 104 0.92 -16.99 4.11
C THR A 104 0.89 -15.69 4.87
N GLN A 105 1.16 -15.72 6.16
CA GLN A 105 1.02 -14.59 7.05
C GLN A 105 2.20 -14.51 8.01
N VAL A 106 2.69 -13.29 8.24
CA VAL A 106 3.68 -13.01 9.29
C VAL A 106 3.01 -12.19 10.38
N ARG A 107 3.02 -12.72 11.62
CA ARG A 107 2.53 -12.01 12.80
C ARG A 107 3.69 -11.31 13.47
N VAL A 108 3.57 -10.01 13.62
CA VAL A 108 4.61 -9.15 14.19
C VAL A 108 4.06 -8.47 15.43
N SER A 109 4.63 -8.77 16.59
CA SER A 109 4.44 -7.98 17.80
C SER A 109 5.70 -7.16 18.03
N ALA A 110 5.57 -5.85 18.22
CA ALA A 110 6.72 -4.96 18.46
C ALA A 110 6.27 -3.64 19.12
N PRO A 111 7.19 -2.85 19.69
CA PRO A 111 6.94 -1.46 20.03
C PRO A 111 6.42 -0.66 18.81
N ALA A 112 6.05 0.60 19.04
CA ALA A 112 5.57 1.46 17.96
C ALA A 112 6.53 1.49 16.77
N VAL A 113 5.99 1.25 15.56
CA VAL A 113 6.72 1.39 14.30
C VAL A 113 6.38 2.73 13.66
N HIS A 114 7.31 3.26 12.83
CA HIS A 114 7.16 4.57 12.20
C HIS A 114 6.99 4.48 10.69
N THR A 115 7.20 3.31 10.11
CA THR A 115 7.05 3.08 8.66
C THR A 115 6.33 1.77 8.39
N LEU A 116 5.28 1.83 7.56
CA LEU A 116 4.54 0.68 7.07
C LEU A 116 4.49 0.74 5.55
N GLN A 117 4.93 -0.31 4.87
CA GLN A 117 4.96 -0.39 3.41
C GLN A 117 4.36 -1.71 2.94
N ALA A 118 3.27 -1.65 2.17
CA ALA A 118 2.64 -2.79 1.53
C ALA A 118 2.78 -2.72 0.01
N SER A 119 3.11 -3.83 -0.63
CA SER A 119 3.25 -3.86 -2.08
C SER A 119 3.06 -5.25 -2.67
N SER A 120 2.81 -5.32 -3.99
CA SER A 120 2.77 -6.60 -4.73
C SER A 120 1.83 -7.63 -4.07
N ALA A 121 0.60 -7.19 -3.77
CA ALA A 121 -0.46 -7.98 -3.15
C ALA A 121 -0.13 -8.55 -1.75
N GLY A 122 0.81 -7.96 -1.03
CA GLY A 122 1.05 -8.26 0.39
C GLY A 122 0.43 -7.16 1.24
N ASP A 123 -0.41 -7.51 2.21
CA ASP A 123 -1.20 -6.58 3.00
C ASP A 123 -0.67 -6.39 4.42
N ILE A 124 -0.97 -5.25 5.04
CA ILE A 124 -0.64 -5.00 6.44
C ILE A 124 -1.92 -4.65 7.21
N VAL A 125 -2.18 -5.40 8.28
CA VAL A 125 -3.29 -5.14 9.20
C VAL A 125 -2.74 -4.71 10.56
N LEU A 126 -3.18 -3.55 11.05
CA LEU A 126 -2.88 -3.05 12.39
C LEU A 126 -3.92 -3.60 13.37
N ALA A 127 -3.61 -4.71 14.03
CA ALA A 127 -4.58 -5.49 14.82
C ALA A 127 -5.11 -4.76 16.07
N ASN A 128 -4.32 -3.86 16.67
CA ASN A 128 -4.71 -3.12 17.89
C ASN A 128 -4.38 -1.63 17.83
N GLY A 129 -4.24 -1.10 16.62
CA GLY A 129 -3.89 0.30 16.39
C GLY A 129 -2.39 0.59 16.44
N LEU A 130 -2.07 1.89 16.43
CA LEU A 130 -0.69 2.37 16.47
C LEU A 130 -0.65 3.70 17.23
N LYS A 131 0.11 3.76 18.32
CA LYS A 131 0.28 4.97 19.14
C LYS A 131 1.75 5.33 19.27
N THR A 132 2.08 6.56 18.89
CA THR A 132 3.43 7.11 19.00
C THR A 132 3.37 8.63 19.07
N ASP A 133 4.36 9.25 19.67
CA ASP A 133 4.50 10.73 19.70
C ASP A 133 5.24 11.27 18.45
N GLY A 134 5.59 10.38 17.50
CA GLY A 134 6.39 10.73 16.33
C GLY A 134 5.59 10.85 15.03
N CYS A 135 6.34 10.86 13.94
CA CYS A 135 5.80 10.79 12.58
C CYS A 135 5.59 9.32 12.19
N VAL A 136 4.43 9.03 11.60
CA VAL A 136 4.11 7.72 11.01
C VAL A 136 3.98 7.89 9.50
N ARG A 137 4.64 7.02 8.74
CA ARG A 137 4.55 6.93 7.27
C ARG A 137 3.90 5.61 6.88
N ILE A 138 2.84 5.69 6.09
CA ILE A 138 2.07 4.54 5.58
C ILE A 138 2.03 4.61 4.06
N GLU A 139 2.56 3.60 3.40
CA GLU A 139 2.68 3.56 1.94
C GLU A 139 2.13 2.24 1.39
N SER A 140 1.20 2.31 0.43
CA SER A 140 0.69 1.16 -0.31
C SER A 140 0.92 1.30 -1.81
N SER A 141 1.20 0.21 -2.47
CA SER A 141 1.39 0.19 -3.93
C SER A 141 1.19 -1.20 -4.53
N SER A 142 0.94 -1.25 -5.84
CA SER A 142 0.92 -2.51 -6.59
C SER A 142 0.00 -3.56 -5.96
N SER A 143 -1.24 -3.15 -5.63
CA SER A 143 -2.28 -3.99 -5.01
C SER A 143 -1.91 -4.57 -3.64
N GLY A 144 -1.04 -3.92 -2.89
CA GLY A 144 -0.85 -4.23 -1.47
C GLY A 144 -1.63 -3.22 -0.64
N ASP A 145 -2.40 -3.66 0.35
CA ASP A 145 -3.32 -2.82 1.10
C ASP A 145 -2.88 -2.67 2.57
N ILE A 146 -3.28 -1.55 3.19
CA ILE A 146 -3.00 -1.32 4.61
C ILE A 146 -4.28 -0.92 5.32
N GLU A 147 -4.66 -1.70 6.33
CA GLU A 147 -5.85 -1.47 7.14
C GLU A 147 -5.47 -1.24 8.60
N GLY A 148 -6.16 -0.29 9.25
CA GLY A 148 -5.97 -0.04 10.68
C GLY A 148 -6.99 0.88 11.31
N ALA A 149 -7.05 0.81 12.62
CA ALA A 149 -7.90 1.69 13.42
C ALA A 149 -7.16 2.13 14.68
N ASP A 150 -7.65 3.20 15.33
CA ASP A 150 -7.07 3.74 16.59
C ASP A 150 -5.60 4.19 16.42
N ILE A 151 -5.34 5.03 15.40
CA ILE A 151 -4.02 5.58 15.10
C ILE A 151 -3.87 6.92 15.81
N SER A 152 -2.86 7.05 16.68
CA SER A 152 -2.54 8.31 17.37
C SER A 152 -1.06 8.67 17.20
N CYS A 153 -0.78 9.84 16.58
CA CYS A 153 0.59 10.30 16.32
C CYS A 153 0.64 11.83 16.18
N GLU A 154 1.84 12.41 16.15
CA GLU A 154 2.00 13.84 15.87
C GLU A 154 1.79 14.14 14.37
N GLU A 155 2.45 13.40 13.51
CA GLU A 155 2.35 13.57 12.06
C GLU A 155 2.04 12.24 11.37
N LEU A 156 1.03 12.23 10.49
CA LEU A 156 0.67 11.07 9.68
C LEU A 156 0.86 11.37 8.19
N LYS A 157 1.71 10.60 7.53
CA LYS A 157 1.93 10.64 6.08
C LYS A 157 1.38 9.37 5.44
N ILE A 158 0.50 9.52 4.47
CA ILE A 158 -0.18 8.43 3.76
C ILE A 158 0.10 8.57 2.27
N GLN A 159 0.48 7.48 1.62
CA GLN A 159 0.66 7.45 0.17
C GLN A 159 0.11 6.15 -0.40
N ALA A 160 -0.91 6.25 -1.24
CA ALA A 160 -1.50 5.13 -1.98
C ALA A 160 -1.25 5.29 -3.48
N SER A 161 -0.83 4.22 -4.15
CA SER A 161 -0.55 4.27 -5.58
C SER A 161 -0.67 2.91 -6.26
N SER A 162 -0.86 2.92 -7.59
CA SER A 162 -0.82 1.69 -8.40
C SER A 162 -1.77 0.59 -7.89
N ALA A 163 -3.02 0.97 -7.61
CA ALA A 163 -4.07 0.11 -7.08
C ALA A 163 -3.74 -0.54 -5.72
N GLY A 164 -2.96 0.11 -4.88
CA GLY A 164 -2.80 -0.25 -3.48
C GLY A 164 -3.59 0.74 -2.63
N ASP A 165 -4.39 0.24 -1.68
CA ASP A 165 -5.34 1.02 -0.92
C ASP A 165 -4.94 1.16 0.55
N ILE A 166 -5.38 2.25 1.20
CA ILE A 166 -5.13 2.49 2.62
C ILE A 166 -6.44 2.88 3.29
N GLU A 167 -6.86 2.09 4.29
CA GLU A 167 -8.05 2.34 5.09
C GLU A 167 -7.69 2.52 6.57
N LEU A 168 -7.88 3.74 7.11
CA LEU A 168 -7.55 4.08 8.49
C LEU A 168 -8.74 4.69 9.21
N GLU A 169 -9.15 4.05 10.30
CA GLU A 169 -10.25 4.53 11.11
C GLU A 169 -9.79 5.13 12.45
N ARG A 170 -10.52 6.11 12.94
CA ARG A 170 -10.29 6.74 14.26
C ARG A 170 -8.86 7.27 14.42
N VAL A 171 -8.39 7.96 13.38
CA VAL A 171 -7.11 8.67 13.42
C VAL A 171 -7.20 9.88 14.32
N GLU A 172 -6.18 10.10 15.15
CA GLU A 172 -5.98 11.31 15.94
C GLU A 172 -4.55 11.81 15.72
N CYS A 173 -4.38 12.96 15.05
CA CYS A 173 -3.05 13.53 14.79
C CYS A 173 -3.05 15.07 14.74
N SER A 174 -1.90 15.68 14.91
CA SER A 174 -1.73 17.12 14.71
C SER A 174 -1.70 17.48 13.22
N SER A 175 -1.01 16.70 12.40
CA SER A 175 -0.87 16.95 10.97
C SER A 175 -1.05 15.66 10.18
N LEU A 176 -1.88 15.73 9.13
CA LEU A 176 -2.10 14.64 8.19
C LEU A 176 -1.75 15.10 6.77
N HIS A 177 -0.99 14.30 6.05
CA HIS A 177 -0.75 14.47 4.62
C HIS A 177 -1.05 13.17 3.91
N ALA A 178 -2.07 13.17 3.04
CA ALA A 178 -2.45 12.02 2.23
C ALA A 178 -2.31 12.32 0.74
N GLU A 179 -1.69 11.40 0.03
CA GLU A 179 -1.51 11.40 -1.41
C GLU A 179 -2.10 10.12 -2.00
N ALA A 180 -2.95 10.25 -3.04
CA ALA A 180 -3.51 9.14 -3.79
C ALA A 180 -3.25 9.31 -5.29
N SER A 181 -2.77 8.28 -5.95
CA SER A 181 -2.44 8.36 -7.37
C SER A 181 -2.52 7.01 -8.08
N SER A 182 -2.67 7.05 -9.41
CA SER A 182 -2.60 5.83 -10.25
C SER A 182 -3.54 4.72 -9.77
N SER A 183 -4.80 5.09 -9.47
CA SER A 183 -5.86 4.20 -8.98
C SER A 183 -5.55 3.55 -7.61
N GLY A 184 -4.73 4.16 -6.79
CA GLY A 184 -4.61 3.80 -5.37
C GLY A 184 -5.46 4.76 -4.56
N ASP A 185 -6.24 4.25 -3.60
CA ASP A 185 -7.23 5.00 -2.86
C ASP A 185 -6.87 5.13 -1.37
N VAL A 186 -7.30 6.22 -0.76
CA VAL A 186 -7.13 6.47 0.68
C VAL A 186 -8.49 6.74 1.31
N SER A 187 -8.87 5.93 2.29
CA SER A 187 -10.00 6.18 3.17
C SER A 187 -9.50 6.47 4.58
N VAL A 188 -9.88 7.63 5.14
CA VAL A 188 -9.42 8.02 6.48
C VAL A 188 -10.51 8.73 7.27
N SER A 189 -10.74 8.28 8.51
CA SER A 189 -11.70 8.89 9.43
C SER A 189 -11.04 9.29 10.77
N GLY A 190 -11.63 10.24 11.48
CA GLY A 190 -11.14 10.68 12.80
C GLY A 190 -11.04 12.20 12.97
N VAL A 191 -9.94 12.65 13.55
CA VAL A 191 -9.71 14.09 13.81
C VAL A 191 -8.25 14.47 13.54
N ALA A 192 -8.05 15.66 12.96
CA ALA A 192 -6.75 16.27 12.78
C ALA A 192 -6.82 17.79 13.04
N ARG A 193 -5.72 18.40 13.44
CA ARG A 193 -5.66 19.86 13.45
C ARG A 193 -5.49 20.42 12.04
N SER A 194 -4.55 19.87 11.27
CA SER A 194 -4.35 20.23 9.86
C SER A 194 -4.33 18.99 8.98
N ALA A 195 -4.95 19.10 7.80
CA ALA A 195 -4.96 18.03 6.81
C ALA A 195 -4.64 18.57 5.42
N LYS A 196 -3.77 17.89 4.71
CA LYS A 196 -3.48 18.13 3.30
C LYS A 196 -3.78 16.89 2.48
N PHE A 197 -4.60 17.03 1.45
CA PHE A 197 -5.04 15.98 0.55
C PHE A 197 -4.62 16.30 -0.88
N GLU A 198 -3.99 15.36 -1.56
CA GLU A 198 -3.57 15.49 -2.96
C GLU A 198 -3.94 14.23 -3.74
N ALA A 199 -4.96 14.31 -4.61
CA ALA A 199 -5.43 13.20 -5.44
C ALA A 199 -5.12 13.46 -6.92
N SER A 200 -4.63 12.43 -7.63
CA SER A 200 -4.29 12.55 -9.04
C SER A 200 -4.37 11.21 -9.79
N SER A 201 -4.44 11.28 -11.12
CA SER A 201 -4.34 10.08 -11.99
C SER A 201 -5.32 8.97 -11.60
N ALA A 202 -6.58 9.34 -11.34
CA ALA A 202 -7.66 8.45 -10.91
C ALA A 202 -7.40 7.72 -9.57
N GLY A 203 -6.62 8.30 -8.68
CA GLY A 203 -6.56 7.90 -7.28
C GLY A 203 -7.44 8.82 -6.46
N ASP A 204 -8.21 8.30 -5.51
CA ASP A 204 -9.21 9.02 -4.74
C ASP A 204 -8.88 9.10 -3.25
N ILE A 205 -9.30 10.19 -2.60
CA ILE A 205 -9.18 10.35 -1.16
C ILE A 205 -10.55 10.57 -0.56
N ASP A 206 -11.01 9.63 0.28
CA ASP A 206 -12.20 9.77 1.09
C ASP A 206 -11.82 10.09 2.55
N ALA A 207 -11.90 11.37 2.90
CA ALA A 207 -11.64 11.90 4.23
C ALA A 207 -12.83 12.73 4.74
N ASP A 208 -14.04 12.43 4.28
CA ASP A 208 -15.24 13.18 4.66
C ASP A 208 -15.69 12.90 6.10
N GLU A 209 -15.22 11.80 6.69
CA GLU A 209 -15.38 11.44 8.11
C GLU A 209 -14.17 11.86 8.98
N LEU A 210 -13.14 12.52 8.41
CA LEU A 210 -12.01 13.09 9.15
C LEU A 210 -12.22 14.59 9.35
N LYS A 211 -12.55 15.00 10.57
CA LYS A 211 -12.74 16.42 10.92
C LYS A 211 -11.38 17.09 11.12
N ALA A 212 -11.00 18.01 10.23
CA ALA A 212 -9.80 18.81 10.36
C ALA A 212 -10.12 20.30 10.55
N GLU A 213 -9.38 20.98 11.43
CA GLU A 213 -9.55 22.44 11.62
C GLU A 213 -9.14 23.19 10.36
N GLU A 214 -8.00 22.85 9.79
CA GLU A 214 -7.44 23.45 8.57
C GLU A 214 -7.28 22.39 7.48
N VAL A 215 -7.89 22.62 6.31
CA VAL A 215 -7.84 21.68 5.18
C VAL A 215 -7.27 22.35 3.94
N ILE A 216 -6.31 21.69 3.31
CA ILE A 216 -5.84 21.98 1.94
C ILE A 216 -6.16 20.76 1.07
N ALA A 217 -7.00 20.93 0.04
CA ALA A 217 -7.42 19.85 -0.83
C ALA A 217 -7.10 20.16 -2.30
N LYS A 218 -6.39 19.26 -2.96
CA LYS A 218 -6.03 19.36 -4.36
C LYS A 218 -6.41 18.09 -5.11
N ALA A 219 -7.13 18.25 -6.22
CA ALA A 219 -7.52 17.14 -7.08
C ALA A 219 -7.16 17.44 -8.54
N SER A 220 -6.60 16.46 -9.24
CA SER A 220 -6.19 16.63 -10.64
C SER A 220 -6.31 15.33 -11.43
N SER A 221 -6.32 15.43 -12.77
CA SER A 221 -6.23 14.25 -13.66
C SER A 221 -7.21 13.13 -13.31
N ALA A 222 -8.48 13.51 -13.07
CA ALA A 222 -9.58 12.62 -12.69
C ALA A 222 -9.44 11.94 -11.30
N GLY A 223 -8.58 12.45 -10.43
CA GLY A 223 -8.59 12.07 -9.01
C GLY A 223 -9.59 12.94 -8.25
N ASP A 224 -10.28 12.39 -7.26
CA ASP A 224 -11.28 13.05 -6.43
C ASP A 224 -10.85 13.13 -4.97
N VAL A 225 -11.23 14.22 -4.29
CA VAL A 225 -11.03 14.37 -2.83
C VAL A 225 -12.37 14.68 -2.18
N SER A 226 -12.75 13.89 -1.18
CA SER A 226 -13.82 14.21 -0.24
C SER A 226 -13.22 14.54 1.13
N CYS A 227 -13.58 15.69 1.75
CA CYS A 227 -12.99 16.12 3.01
C CYS A 227 -13.98 16.86 3.93
N HIS A 228 -13.61 17.01 5.22
CA HIS A 228 -14.43 17.72 6.21
C HIS A 228 -13.60 18.85 6.85
N ALA A 229 -13.90 20.09 6.48
CA ALA A 229 -13.22 21.28 7.00
C ALA A 229 -14.05 21.97 8.09
N VAL A 230 -13.44 22.24 9.25
CA VAL A 230 -14.11 22.87 10.39
C VAL A 230 -13.90 24.38 10.40
N ALA A 231 -12.67 24.88 10.30
CA ALA A 231 -12.32 26.29 10.42
C ALA A 231 -11.92 26.95 9.10
N SER A 232 -11.05 26.30 8.33
CA SER A 232 -10.58 26.81 7.03
C SER A 232 -10.47 25.74 5.96
N LEU A 233 -10.71 26.13 4.71
CA LEU A 233 -10.56 25.29 3.52
C LEU A 233 -9.85 26.07 2.42
N GLU A 234 -8.76 25.51 1.91
CA GLU A 234 -8.17 25.90 0.62
C GLU A 234 -8.31 24.75 -0.37
N ALA A 235 -9.02 24.97 -1.49
CA ALA A 235 -9.30 23.89 -2.44
C ALA A 235 -9.01 24.32 -3.87
N SER A 236 -8.38 23.41 -4.61
CA SER A 236 -8.06 23.59 -6.03
C SER A 236 -8.25 22.30 -6.82
N THR A 237 -8.75 22.43 -8.05
CA THR A 237 -8.92 21.31 -8.97
C THR A 237 -8.37 21.64 -10.35
N SER A 238 -7.93 20.64 -11.09
CA SER A 238 -7.54 20.76 -12.48
C SER A 238 -7.83 19.49 -13.26
N SER A 239 -7.89 19.57 -14.59
CA SER A 239 -7.93 18.38 -15.47
C SER A 239 -8.93 17.30 -15.05
N ALA A 240 -10.20 17.67 -14.83
CA ALA A 240 -11.31 16.80 -14.44
C ALA A 240 -11.24 16.19 -13.02
N GLY A 241 -10.35 16.67 -12.15
CA GLY A 241 -10.40 16.33 -10.72
C GLY A 241 -11.50 17.12 -10.01
N ASN A 242 -12.06 16.58 -8.92
CA ASN A 242 -13.09 17.22 -8.10
C ASN A 242 -12.72 17.23 -6.63
N VAL A 243 -13.17 18.26 -5.93
CA VAL A 243 -13.12 18.33 -4.46
C VAL A 243 -14.52 18.47 -3.91
N ARG A 244 -14.92 17.57 -3.04
CA ARG A 244 -16.18 17.65 -2.29
C ARG A 244 -15.85 17.91 -0.82
N TYR A 245 -16.54 18.83 -0.17
CA TYR A 245 -16.28 19.11 1.22
C TYR A 245 -17.53 19.21 2.07
N LYS A 246 -17.45 18.67 3.30
CA LYS A 246 -18.38 18.82 4.41
C LYS A 246 -17.92 19.94 5.35
N GLY A 247 -18.83 20.36 6.23
CA GLY A 247 -18.55 21.32 7.29
C GLY A 247 -18.92 22.76 6.91
N ASN A 248 -18.63 23.70 7.82
CA ASN A 248 -18.92 25.12 7.66
C ASN A 248 -17.71 25.98 8.01
N PRO A 249 -16.59 25.84 7.29
CA PRO A 249 -15.41 26.65 7.54
C PRO A 249 -15.68 28.14 7.31
N LYS A 250 -15.08 28.99 8.12
CA LYS A 250 -15.26 30.44 8.05
C LYS A 250 -14.35 31.10 7.00
N ASP A 251 -13.17 30.52 6.78
CA ASP A 251 -12.20 30.94 5.75
C ASP A 251 -12.21 29.92 4.61
N ILE A 252 -12.71 30.34 3.44
CA ILE A 252 -12.80 29.46 2.26
C ILE A 252 -12.08 30.13 1.10
N ARG A 253 -11.11 29.43 0.52
CA ARG A 253 -10.37 29.83 -0.68
C ARG A 253 -10.50 28.76 -1.74
N ILE A 254 -11.30 29.03 -2.77
CA ILE A 254 -11.54 28.13 -3.89
C ILE A 254 -10.90 28.71 -5.14
N HIS A 255 -9.97 27.97 -5.74
CA HIS A 255 -9.21 28.41 -6.92
C HIS A 255 -9.72 27.82 -8.24
N SER A 256 -10.80 27.03 -8.24
CA SER A 256 -11.30 26.33 -9.43
C SER A 256 -12.80 26.01 -9.33
N LYS A 257 -13.39 25.58 -10.45
CA LYS A 257 -14.84 25.28 -10.53
C LYS A 257 -15.24 23.88 -10.08
N GLY A 258 -14.29 22.96 -9.95
CA GLY A 258 -14.54 21.55 -9.56
C GLY A 258 -14.67 21.34 -8.05
N VAL A 259 -14.93 22.40 -7.26
CA VAL A 259 -15.10 22.31 -5.80
C VAL A 259 -16.57 22.47 -5.45
N GLN A 260 -17.12 21.51 -4.71
CA GLN A 260 -18.52 21.47 -4.34
C GLN A 260 -18.70 21.19 -2.84
N LYS A 261 -19.57 21.93 -2.19
CA LYS A 261 -20.02 21.60 -0.83
C LYS A 261 -21.06 20.47 -0.89
N ILE A 262 -20.92 19.51 0.02
CA ILE A 262 -21.86 18.43 0.26
C ILE A 262 -22.41 18.53 1.69
N ASP A 263 -23.57 17.92 1.96
CA ASP A 263 -24.25 17.96 3.27
C ASP A 263 -23.69 16.90 4.23
#